data_1f729bfce5b301d452999ea69263924f
#
_entry.id   1f729bfce5b301d452999ea69263924f
#
_cell.length_a   1.000
_cell.length_b   1.000
_cell.length_c   1.000
_cell.angle_alpha   90.00
_cell.angle_beta   90.00
_cell.angle_gamma   90.00
#
_symmetry.space_group_name_H-M   'P 1'
#
loop_
_entity.id
_entity.type
_entity.pdbx_description
1 polymer ?
#
loop_
_entity_poly.entity_id
_entity_poly.type
_entity_poly.pdbx_seq_one_letter_code
_entity_poly.pdbx_strand_id
1 'polypeptide(L)' 'MKQVTAMSLWVEQLQSKGRYTFTCTQAETDTGRSFVAVQTALRRLKKQKRIVSPRRGFYVVVPP' A
#
# COMPACT_ATOMS: atom_id res chain seq x y z
N MET A 1 15.06 -17.78 3.25
CA MET A 1 14.53 -17.09 2.35
C MET A 1 13.93 -15.87 2.76
N LYS A 2 14.17 -14.89 2.18
CA LYS A 2 13.73 -13.74 2.55
C LYS A 2 12.56 -13.34 1.83
N GLN A 3 11.70 -12.85 2.43
CA GLN A 3 10.48 -12.44 1.86
C GLN A 3 10.34 -10.97 1.82
N VAL A 4 9.92 -10.50 0.71
CA VAL A 4 9.52 -9.11 0.59
C VAL A 4 8.03 -9.08 0.90
N THR A 5 7.62 -8.21 1.79
CA THR A 5 6.22 -8.10 2.15
C THR A 5 5.39 -7.71 0.93
N ALA A 6 4.38 -8.48 0.62
CA ALA A 6 3.47 -8.12 -0.47
C ALA A 6 2.70 -6.88 -0.08
N MET A 7 2.43 -6.02 -1.05
CA MET A 7 1.74 -4.77 -0.76
C MET A 7 0.36 -5.02 -0.18
N SER A 8 -0.36 -6.02 -0.68
CA SER A 8 -1.69 -6.32 -0.15
C SER A 8 -1.60 -6.76 1.31
N LEU A 9 -0.59 -7.54 1.66
CA LEU A 9 -0.40 -7.97 3.04
C LEU A 9 -0.06 -6.77 3.93
N TRP A 10 0.79 -5.87 3.46
CA TRP A 10 1.14 -4.67 4.22
C TRP A 10 -0.08 -3.80 4.47
N VAL A 11 -0.94 -3.66 3.46
CA VAL A 11 -2.17 -2.89 3.60
C VAL A 11 -3.08 -3.53 4.65
N GLU A 12 -3.18 -4.86 4.63
CA GLU A 12 -3.97 -5.56 5.64
C GLU A 12 -3.43 -5.35 7.04
N GLN A 13 -2.11 -5.31 7.16
CA GLN A 13 -1.48 -5.06 8.45
C GLN A 13 -1.80 -3.65 8.95
N LEU A 14 -1.83 -2.68 8.05
CA LEU A 14 -2.22 -1.33 8.44
C LEU A 14 -3.65 -1.31 8.97
N GLN A 15 -4.54 -1.99 8.28
CA GLN A 15 -5.94 -2.04 8.71
C GLN A 15 -6.06 -2.69 10.09
N SER A 16 -5.30 -3.73 10.34
CA SER A 16 -5.37 -4.41 11.63
C SER A 16 -4.88 -3.51 12.76
N LYS A 17 -4.10 -2.49 12.45
CA LYS A 17 -3.64 -1.52 13.43
C LYS A 17 -4.55 -0.29 13.48
N GLY A 18 -5.67 -0.33 12.76
CA GLY A 18 -6.59 0.80 12.72
C GLY A 18 -6.13 1.94 11.84
N ARG A 19 -5.19 1.70 10.93
CA ARG A 19 -4.66 2.73 10.06
C ARG A 19 -5.20 2.54 8.66
N TYR A 20 -5.82 3.57 8.13
CA TYR A 20 -6.44 3.48 6.82
C TYR A 20 -5.88 4.46 5.79
N THR A 21 -4.81 5.16 6.14
CA THR A 21 -4.17 6.09 5.22
C THR A 21 -2.67 5.89 5.22
N PHE A 22 -2.05 6.16 4.09
CA PHE A 22 -0.59 6.08 4.00
C PHE A 22 -0.12 6.86 2.77
N THR A 23 1.19 7.12 2.74
CA THR A 23 1.80 7.78 1.58
C THR A 23 2.65 6.77 0.83
N CYS A 24 2.97 7.09 -0.41
CA CYS A 24 3.85 6.25 -1.21
C CYS A 24 5.20 6.07 -0.53
N THR A 25 5.75 7.15 0.02
CA THR A 25 7.03 7.09 0.73
C THR A 25 6.98 6.14 1.91
N GLN A 26 5.88 6.18 2.65
CA GLN A 26 5.70 5.30 3.79
C GLN A 26 5.68 3.84 3.35
N ALA A 27 4.99 3.57 2.25
CA ALA A 27 4.93 2.21 1.71
C ALA A 27 6.32 1.72 1.29
N GLU A 28 7.10 2.58 0.66
CA GLU A 28 8.46 2.23 0.27
C GLU A 28 9.31 1.88 1.48
N THR A 29 9.24 2.73 2.49
CA THR A 29 10.04 2.54 3.69
C THR A 29 9.66 1.27 4.43
N ASP A 30 8.37 1.04 4.59
CA ASP A 30 7.89 -0.08 5.38
C ASP A 30 8.05 -1.43 4.70
N THR A 31 7.91 -1.45 3.38
CA THR A 31 8.02 -2.71 2.65
C THR A 31 9.43 -2.98 2.15
N GLY A 32 10.28 -1.96 2.13
CA GLY A 32 11.63 -2.11 1.61
C GLY A 32 11.69 -2.24 0.10
N ARG A 33 10.59 -1.92 -0.60
CA ARG A 33 10.55 -2.03 -2.05
C ARG A 33 10.94 -0.73 -2.73
N SER A 34 11.35 -0.84 -3.99
CA SER A 34 11.68 0.35 -4.76
C SER A 34 10.41 1.14 -5.09
N PHE A 35 10.60 2.38 -5.47
CA PHE A 35 9.50 3.24 -5.88
C PHE A 35 8.68 2.60 -7.01
N VAL A 36 9.36 2.06 -8.01
CA VAL A 36 8.68 1.46 -9.16
C VAL A 36 7.84 0.26 -8.72
N ALA A 37 8.40 -0.59 -7.87
CA ALA A 37 7.68 -1.77 -7.40
C ALA A 37 6.46 -1.36 -6.58
N VAL A 38 6.60 -0.34 -5.73
CA VAL A 38 5.49 0.15 -4.92
C VAL A 38 4.40 0.72 -5.82
N GLN A 39 4.79 1.54 -6.80
CA GLN A 39 3.82 2.14 -7.71
C GLN A 39 3.03 1.08 -8.47
N THR A 40 3.71 0.05 -8.95
CA THR A 40 3.05 -1.02 -9.67
C THR A 40 2.05 -1.74 -8.78
N ALA A 41 2.46 -2.07 -7.55
CA ALA A 41 1.58 -2.78 -6.63
C ALA A 41 0.38 -1.93 -6.23
N LEU A 42 0.61 -0.63 -5.97
CA LEU A 42 -0.49 0.25 -5.60
C LEU A 42 -1.47 0.43 -6.75
N ARG A 43 -0.97 0.46 -7.98
CA ARG A 43 -1.85 0.56 -9.13
C ARG A 43 -2.77 -0.64 -9.22
N ARG A 44 -2.25 -1.83 -8.94
CA ARG A 44 -3.07 -3.04 -8.91
C ARG A 44 -4.14 -2.98 -7.84
N LEU A 45 -3.77 -2.54 -6.65
CA LEU A 45 -4.72 -2.43 -5.55
C LEU A 45 -5.81 -1.41 -5.85
N LYS A 46 -5.44 -0.30 -6.50
CA LYS A 46 -6.44 0.68 -6.93
C LYS A 46 -7.41 0.06 -7.93
N LYS A 47 -6.88 -0.71 -8.85
CA LYS A 47 -7.71 -1.36 -9.86
C LYS A 47 -8.68 -2.34 -9.22
N GLN A 48 -8.25 -3.00 -8.15
CA GLN A 48 -9.09 -3.92 -7.40
C GLN A 48 -10.01 -3.20 -6.42
N LYS A 49 -9.93 -1.88 -6.37
CA LYS A 49 -10.73 -1.03 -5.49
C LYS A 49 -10.46 -1.29 -4.01
N ARG A 50 -9.27 -1.74 -3.70
CA ARG A 50 -8.87 -1.96 -2.32
C ARG A 50 -8.30 -0.70 -1.68
N ILE A 51 -7.83 0.22 -2.51
CA ILE A 51 -7.36 1.53 -2.05
C ILE A 51 -7.83 2.58 -3.04
N VAL A 52 -7.87 3.83 -2.60
CA VAL A 52 -8.15 4.96 -3.47
C VAL A 52 -7.07 5.99 -3.24
N SER A 53 -6.88 6.87 -4.22
CA SER A 53 -5.88 7.92 -4.13
C SER A 53 -6.56 9.28 -4.32
N PRO A 54 -6.95 9.94 -3.22
CA PRO A 54 -7.60 11.25 -3.33
C PRO A 54 -6.67 12.34 -3.82
N ARG A 55 -5.35 12.13 -3.67
CA ARG A 55 -4.37 13.06 -4.22
C ARG A 55 -3.10 12.29 -4.49
N ARG A 56 -2.22 12.90 -5.29
CA ARG A 56 -0.97 12.26 -5.68
C ARG A 56 -0.14 11.89 -4.45
N GLY A 57 0.31 10.64 -4.42
CA GLY A 57 1.18 10.15 -3.35
C GLY A 57 0.49 9.84 -2.05
N PHE A 58 -0.81 10.09 -1.96
CA PHE A 58 -1.57 9.83 -0.74
C PHE A 58 -2.65 8.80 -1.04
N TYR A 59 -2.76 7.81 -0.18
CA TYR A 59 -3.67 6.68 -0.41
C TYR A 59 -4.54 6.41 0.80
N VAL A 60 -5.76 5.96 0.54
CA VAL A 60 -6.69 5.59 1.58
C VAL A 60 -7.11 4.15 1.35
N VAL A 61 -7.06 3.35 2.41
CA VAL A 61 -7.44 1.95 2.33
C VAL A 61 -8.96 1.86 2.42
N VAL A 62 -9.55 1.13 1.49
CA VAL A 62 -11.00 0.93 1.47
C VAL A 62 -11.29 -0.34 2.27
N PRO A 63 -12.04 -0.25 3.38
CA PRO A 63 -12.34 -1.45 4.15
C PRO A 63 -13.24 -2.39 3.35
N PRO A 64 -13.16 -3.68 3.61
CA PRO A 64 -13.97 -4.67 2.90
C PRO A 64 -15.47 -4.51 3.17
#